data_6c990aa243542185b1f5c60a0f47f612
#
_entry.id   6c990aa243542185b1f5c60a0f47f612
#
_cell.length_a   1.000
_cell.length_b   1.000
_cell.length_c   1.000
_cell.angle_alpha   90.00
_cell.angle_beta   90.00
_cell.angle_gamma   90.00
#
_symmetry.space_group_name_H-M   'P 1'
#
loop_
_entity.id
_entity.type
_entity.pdbx_description
1 polymer ?
#
loop_
_entity_poly.entity_id
_entity_poly.type
_entity_poly.pdbx_seq_one_letter_code
_entity_poly.pdbx_strand_id
1 'polypeptide(L)'
;MITVPVSLPLTPYEVKIAPGLLSSAGAEARALFPTGKACALVTDSKVGPLYAETVAASLRTAGFEPTVITVPAGENAKCFAEVEAINRQMIRAGLGRQSFLVALGGGVIGDLAGFAASIFYRGIPFIQIPTTVVSLVDSSVGGKTGINTPEGKNLVGTFHQPRLVLADPEVLESLPKREFNEGFAEIIKHATIRDAAMLPAIAAAATAPRRSLSDLIARNVAIKAAIVSADEFETKGLRALLNFGHTIGHAIESSAGYGELFHGEAISLGLRAALFLSERHAGLDPAASRQIQDLLHLYQLPLVLSPALPDSVLFEKMARDKKFEHGAIRFVLVPQPGEAHVSKAITPQDIADAIAHLREPWSAES
;
A
#
# COMPACT_ATOMS: atom_id res chain seq x y z
N MET A 1 -20.92 5.93 -7.18
CA MET A 1 -19.97 4.82 -7.12
C MET A 1 -19.07 4.87 -8.35
N ILE A 2 -17.75 4.84 -8.12
CA ILE A 2 -16.74 4.79 -9.18
C ILE A 2 -16.23 3.35 -9.24
N THR A 3 -16.02 2.82 -10.45
CA THR A 3 -15.45 1.49 -10.65
C THR A 3 -14.19 1.59 -11.48
N VAL A 4 -13.07 1.06 -10.94
CA VAL A 4 -11.80 1.01 -11.65
C VAL A 4 -11.49 -0.47 -11.96
N PRO A 5 -11.40 -0.86 -13.24
CA PRO A 5 -11.07 -2.21 -13.62
C PRO A 5 -9.56 -2.49 -13.47
N VAL A 6 -9.21 -3.67 -12.98
CA VAL A 6 -7.85 -4.22 -13.01
C VAL A 6 -7.84 -5.36 -14.03
N SER A 7 -7.36 -5.05 -15.24
CA SER A 7 -7.44 -5.93 -16.40
C SER A 7 -6.27 -6.91 -16.42
N LEU A 8 -6.47 -8.09 -15.86
CA LEU A 8 -5.49 -9.18 -15.83
C LEU A 8 -5.92 -10.34 -16.72
N PRO A 9 -4.98 -11.07 -17.34
CA PRO A 9 -5.33 -12.14 -18.29
C PRO A 9 -6.15 -13.28 -17.69
N LEU A 10 -5.88 -13.67 -16.44
CA LEU A 10 -6.50 -14.82 -15.80
C LEU A 10 -7.50 -14.45 -14.71
N THR A 11 -7.25 -13.37 -13.99
CA THR A 11 -8.01 -12.99 -12.79
C THR A 11 -8.35 -11.50 -12.78
N PRO A 12 -9.09 -11.00 -13.80
CA PRO A 12 -9.53 -9.61 -13.78
C PRO A 12 -10.47 -9.38 -12.61
N TYR A 13 -10.43 -8.16 -12.05
CA TYR A 13 -11.31 -7.76 -10.96
C TYR A 13 -11.57 -6.26 -11.00
N GLU A 14 -12.46 -5.80 -10.13
CA GLU A 14 -12.83 -4.40 -10.02
C GLU A 14 -12.48 -3.84 -8.63
N VAL A 15 -12.14 -2.57 -8.60
CA VAL A 15 -12.11 -1.76 -7.38
C VAL A 15 -13.30 -0.83 -7.42
N LYS A 16 -14.26 -1.03 -6.52
CA LYS A 16 -15.44 -0.18 -6.36
C LYS A 16 -15.21 0.83 -5.25
N ILE A 17 -15.49 2.10 -5.54
CA ILE A 17 -15.16 3.22 -4.65
C ILE A 17 -16.41 4.05 -4.45
N ALA A 18 -16.94 4.09 -3.25
CA ALA A 18 -18.04 4.96 -2.83
C ALA A 18 -18.16 5.00 -1.31
N PRO A 19 -18.70 6.07 -0.72
CA PRO A 19 -19.15 6.07 0.67
C PRO A 19 -20.25 5.03 0.92
N GLY A 20 -20.22 4.37 2.09
CA GLY A 20 -21.26 3.42 2.54
C GLY A 20 -21.16 2.00 1.97
N LEU A 21 -20.06 1.65 1.29
CA LEU A 21 -19.87 0.32 0.67
C LEU A 21 -19.83 -0.82 1.68
N LEU A 22 -19.43 -0.59 2.93
CA LEU A 22 -19.39 -1.64 3.94
C LEU A 22 -20.77 -2.27 4.15
N SER A 23 -21.83 -1.48 4.10
CA SER A 23 -23.21 -1.95 4.26
C SER A 23 -23.74 -2.77 3.07
N SER A 24 -23.11 -2.64 1.90
CA SER A 24 -23.44 -3.39 0.68
C SER A 24 -22.52 -4.56 0.41
N ALA A 25 -21.51 -4.81 1.24
CA ALA A 25 -20.50 -5.85 1.03
C ALA A 25 -21.11 -7.24 0.77
N GLY A 26 -22.20 -7.57 1.44
CA GLY A 26 -22.92 -8.83 1.25
C GLY A 26 -23.56 -8.95 -0.14
N ALA A 27 -24.18 -7.89 -0.64
CA ALA A 27 -24.77 -7.88 -1.98
C ALA A 27 -23.71 -8.02 -3.06
N GLU A 28 -22.57 -7.30 -2.91
CA GLU A 28 -21.44 -7.39 -3.80
C GLU A 28 -20.81 -8.80 -3.79
N ALA A 29 -20.65 -9.39 -2.61
CA ALA A 29 -20.17 -10.76 -2.48
C ALA A 29 -21.14 -11.77 -3.13
N ARG A 30 -22.48 -11.58 -2.97
CA ARG A 30 -23.47 -12.49 -3.56
C ARG A 30 -23.46 -12.47 -5.09
N ALA A 31 -23.18 -11.32 -5.68
CA ALA A 31 -23.02 -11.23 -7.14
C ALA A 31 -21.82 -12.07 -7.63
N LEU A 32 -20.74 -12.16 -6.85
CA LEU A 32 -19.56 -12.95 -7.18
C LEU A 32 -19.69 -14.43 -6.80
N PHE A 33 -20.38 -14.74 -5.70
CA PHE A 33 -20.48 -16.09 -5.15
C PHE A 33 -21.95 -16.50 -4.99
N PRO A 34 -22.68 -16.75 -6.09
CA PRO A 34 -24.14 -16.97 -6.08
C PRO A 34 -24.55 -18.23 -5.29
N THR A 35 -23.70 -19.23 -5.18
CA THR A 35 -24.00 -20.53 -4.53
C THR A 35 -23.28 -20.73 -3.19
N GLY A 36 -22.27 -19.93 -2.88
CA GLY A 36 -21.52 -20.02 -1.62
C GLY A 36 -22.39 -19.69 -0.38
N LYS A 37 -22.08 -20.30 0.75
CA LYS A 37 -22.70 -20.00 2.04
C LYS A 37 -21.68 -19.56 3.09
N ALA A 38 -20.65 -20.35 3.34
CA ALA A 38 -19.68 -20.08 4.37
C ALA A 38 -18.59 -19.11 3.89
N CYS A 39 -18.23 -18.13 4.71
CA CYS A 39 -17.12 -17.22 4.47
C CYS A 39 -16.38 -16.88 5.77
N ALA A 40 -15.10 -16.51 5.66
CA ALA A 40 -14.35 -15.92 6.76
C ALA A 40 -14.32 -14.40 6.60
N LEU A 41 -14.49 -13.68 7.70
CA LEU A 41 -14.24 -12.24 7.80
C LEU A 41 -13.02 -12.05 8.71
N VAL A 42 -11.86 -11.79 8.11
CA VAL A 42 -10.60 -11.58 8.84
C VAL A 42 -10.39 -10.09 9.05
N THR A 43 -10.15 -9.70 10.29
CA THR A 43 -9.93 -8.31 10.71
C THR A 43 -8.92 -8.26 11.86
N ASP A 44 -8.56 -7.07 12.32
CA ASP A 44 -7.70 -6.90 13.49
C ASP A 44 -8.42 -6.30 14.70
N SER A 45 -7.74 -6.29 15.84
CA SER A 45 -8.27 -5.82 17.12
C SER A 45 -8.59 -4.32 17.19
N LYS A 46 -8.16 -3.50 16.22
CA LYS A 46 -8.52 -2.07 16.10
C LYS A 46 -9.69 -1.85 15.15
N VAL A 47 -9.66 -2.49 14.00
CA VAL A 47 -10.65 -2.33 12.93
C VAL A 47 -11.92 -3.14 13.22
N GLY A 48 -11.78 -4.34 13.78
CA GLY A 48 -12.89 -5.24 14.09
C GLY A 48 -14.01 -4.58 14.90
N PRO A 49 -13.74 -3.95 16.06
CA PRO A 49 -14.75 -3.26 16.86
C PRO A 49 -15.50 -2.15 16.14
N LEU A 50 -14.90 -1.54 15.11
CA LEU A 50 -15.49 -0.43 14.37
C LEU A 50 -16.40 -0.90 13.23
N TYR A 51 -16.01 -1.94 12.52
CA TYR A 51 -16.61 -2.25 11.22
C TYR A 51 -17.02 -3.71 11.00
N ALA A 52 -16.51 -4.66 11.80
CA ALA A 52 -16.73 -6.09 11.53
C ALA A 52 -18.21 -6.46 11.57
N GLU A 53 -18.99 -5.91 12.52
CA GLU A 53 -20.42 -6.23 12.62
C GLU A 53 -21.21 -5.67 11.42
N THR A 54 -20.89 -4.47 10.94
CA THR A 54 -21.54 -3.89 9.75
C THR A 54 -21.35 -4.80 8.53
N VAL A 55 -20.11 -5.26 8.30
CA VAL A 55 -19.80 -6.16 7.18
C VAL A 55 -20.42 -7.54 7.39
N ALA A 56 -20.33 -8.10 8.59
CA ALA A 56 -20.92 -9.41 8.92
C ALA A 56 -22.44 -9.41 8.79
N ALA A 57 -23.13 -8.35 9.26
CA ALA A 57 -24.57 -8.21 9.10
C ALA A 57 -24.98 -8.11 7.62
N SER A 58 -24.23 -7.35 6.81
CA SER A 58 -24.44 -7.28 5.37
C SER A 58 -24.28 -8.65 4.70
N LEU A 59 -23.24 -9.41 5.05
CA LEU A 59 -23.02 -10.77 4.56
C LEU A 59 -24.17 -11.71 4.96
N ARG A 60 -24.64 -11.68 6.23
CA ARG A 60 -25.77 -12.49 6.69
C ARG A 60 -27.07 -12.15 5.94
N THR A 61 -27.35 -10.87 5.74
CA THR A 61 -28.50 -10.39 4.97
C THR A 61 -28.49 -10.92 3.53
N ALA A 62 -27.29 -11.06 2.96
CA ALA A 62 -27.13 -11.67 1.64
C ALA A 62 -27.13 -13.21 1.66
N GLY A 63 -27.39 -13.84 2.82
CA GLY A 63 -27.51 -15.30 2.98
C GLY A 63 -26.17 -16.03 3.15
N PHE A 64 -25.10 -15.33 3.55
CA PHE A 64 -23.84 -15.95 3.95
C PHE A 64 -23.78 -16.23 5.45
N GLU A 65 -22.89 -17.12 5.84
CA GLU A 65 -22.56 -17.50 7.21
C GLU A 65 -21.13 -17.06 7.54
N PRO A 66 -20.92 -15.78 7.91
CA PRO A 66 -19.58 -15.28 8.17
C PRO A 66 -19.03 -15.76 9.51
N THR A 67 -17.83 -16.32 9.49
CA THR A 67 -17.00 -16.55 10.68
C THR A 67 -16.06 -15.39 10.84
N VAL A 68 -16.22 -14.59 11.90
CA VAL A 68 -15.32 -13.47 12.18
C VAL A 68 -14.06 -13.97 12.88
N ILE A 69 -12.90 -13.64 12.31
CA ILE A 69 -11.58 -14.00 12.82
C ILE A 69 -10.82 -12.71 13.08
N THR A 70 -10.47 -12.47 14.34
CA THR A 70 -9.72 -11.27 14.75
C THR A 70 -8.29 -11.63 15.09
N VAL A 71 -7.33 -10.95 14.46
CA VAL A 71 -5.91 -11.06 14.76
C VAL A 71 -5.41 -9.82 15.52
N PRO A 72 -4.23 -9.85 16.15
CA PRO A 72 -3.63 -8.65 16.75
C PRO A 72 -3.41 -7.55 15.70
N ALA A 73 -3.63 -6.29 16.07
CA ALA A 73 -3.33 -5.17 15.19
C ALA A 73 -1.83 -4.89 15.11
N GLY A 74 -1.34 -4.46 13.94
CA GLY A 74 0.03 -4.03 13.72
C GLY A 74 0.89 -5.04 12.93
N GLU A 75 2.05 -4.56 12.47
CA GLU A 75 2.93 -5.28 11.54
C GLU A 75 3.45 -6.62 12.08
N ASN A 76 3.54 -6.77 13.42
CA ASN A 76 3.96 -8.03 14.06
C ASN A 76 2.97 -9.20 13.82
N ALA A 77 1.73 -8.91 13.45
CA ALA A 77 0.74 -9.94 13.09
C ALA A 77 1.04 -10.58 11.73
N LYS A 78 1.86 -9.97 10.87
CA LYS A 78 2.26 -10.54 9.57
C LYS A 78 3.28 -11.67 9.75
N CYS A 79 2.87 -12.80 10.31
CA CYS A 79 3.76 -13.93 10.61
C CYS A 79 3.07 -15.30 10.36
N PHE A 80 3.85 -16.36 10.27
CA PHE A 80 3.34 -17.72 10.06
C PHE A 80 2.36 -18.17 11.15
N ALA A 81 2.58 -17.77 12.39
CA ALA A 81 1.70 -18.16 13.51
C ALA A 81 0.26 -17.67 13.29
N GLU A 82 0.09 -16.42 12.83
CA GLU A 82 -1.23 -15.86 12.56
C GLU A 82 -1.86 -16.48 11.30
N VAL A 83 -1.07 -16.80 10.26
CA VAL A 83 -1.56 -17.55 9.09
C VAL A 83 -2.09 -18.92 9.50
N GLU A 84 -1.35 -19.65 10.35
CA GLU A 84 -1.80 -20.93 10.89
C GLU A 84 -3.09 -20.76 11.70
N ALA A 85 -3.13 -19.76 12.60
CA ALA A 85 -4.28 -19.49 13.46
C ALA A 85 -5.55 -19.20 12.65
N ILE A 86 -5.44 -18.36 11.60
CA ILE A 86 -6.55 -18.06 10.68
C ILE A 86 -7.02 -19.34 10.00
N ASN A 87 -6.12 -20.10 9.38
CA ASN A 87 -6.48 -21.32 8.65
C ASN A 87 -7.13 -22.37 9.57
N ARG A 88 -6.64 -22.54 10.79
CA ARG A 88 -7.23 -23.46 11.78
C ARG A 88 -8.64 -23.04 12.20
N GLN A 89 -8.88 -21.74 12.38
CA GLN A 89 -10.23 -21.23 12.70
C GLN A 89 -11.18 -21.47 11.52
N MET A 90 -10.75 -21.23 10.29
CA MET A 90 -11.53 -21.51 9.08
C MET A 90 -11.90 -23.00 8.98
N ILE A 91 -10.94 -23.91 9.23
CA ILE A 91 -11.19 -25.37 9.24
C ILE A 91 -12.23 -25.74 10.30
N ARG A 92 -12.08 -25.25 11.53
CA ARG A 92 -13.01 -25.53 12.65
C ARG A 92 -14.42 -25.01 12.39
N ALA A 93 -14.52 -23.91 11.64
CA ALA A 93 -15.81 -23.33 11.22
C ALA A 93 -16.40 -24.03 9.98
N GLY A 94 -15.80 -25.11 9.49
CA GLY A 94 -16.31 -25.88 8.36
C GLY A 94 -16.17 -25.23 6.99
N LEU A 95 -15.29 -24.22 6.85
CA LEU A 95 -14.99 -23.63 5.54
C LEU A 95 -14.29 -24.65 4.63
N GLY A 96 -14.59 -24.60 3.35
CA GLY A 96 -14.06 -25.51 2.34
C GLY A 96 -13.72 -24.79 1.03
N ARG A 97 -13.49 -25.55 -0.04
CA ARG A 97 -13.07 -25.03 -1.35
C ARG A 97 -14.03 -24.04 -2.01
N GLN A 98 -15.31 -24.08 -1.63
CA GLN A 98 -16.36 -23.17 -2.16
C GLN A 98 -16.57 -21.95 -1.28
N SER A 99 -15.83 -21.83 -0.19
CA SER A 99 -15.84 -20.66 0.69
C SER A 99 -14.98 -19.56 0.12
N PHE A 100 -15.16 -18.35 0.62
CA PHE A 100 -14.32 -17.20 0.33
C PHE A 100 -13.92 -16.49 1.62
N LEU A 101 -12.93 -15.61 1.51
CA LEU A 101 -12.44 -14.81 2.60
C LEU A 101 -12.71 -13.32 2.31
N VAL A 102 -13.07 -12.55 3.34
CA VAL A 102 -13.16 -11.09 3.33
C VAL A 102 -12.06 -10.55 4.24
N ALA A 103 -11.13 -9.79 3.69
CA ALA A 103 -10.06 -9.11 4.41
C ALA A 103 -10.51 -7.68 4.73
N LEU A 104 -10.85 -7.39 5.99
CA LEU A 104 -11.31 -6.09 6.46
C LEU A 104 -10.22 -5.44 7.31
N GLY A 105 -9.47 -4.50 6.76
CA GLY A 105 -8.38 -3.85 7.50
C GLY A 105 -7.40 -3.05 6.64
N GLY A 106 -6.32 -2.60 7.24
CA GLY A 106 -5.20 -1.98 6.54
C GLY A 106 -4.38 -2.96 5.72
N GLY A 107 -3.23 -2.51 5.19
CA GLY A 107 -2.33 -3.35 4.37
C GLY A 107 -1.88 -4.63 5.06
N VAL A 108 -1.68 -4.60 6.38
CA VAL A 108 -1.32 -5.80 7.19
C VAL A 108 -2.37 -6.89 7.02
N ILE A 109 -3.66 -6.54 7.17
CA ILE A 109 -4.75 -7.52 7.04
C ILE A 109 -4.93 -7.96 5.58
N GLY A 110 -4.82 -7.04 4.62
CA GLY A 110 -4.89 -7.38 3.20
C GLY A 110 -3.85 -8.43 2.81
N ASP A 111 -2.60 -8.24 3.22
CA ASP A 111 -1.49 -9.14 2.93
C ASP A 111 -1.63 -10.48 3.67
N LEU A 112 -1.87 -10.45 4.98
CA LEU A 112 -1.96 -11.64 5.83
C LEU A 112 -3.15 -12.52 5.43
N ALA A 113 -4.34 -11.94 5.31
CA ALA A 113 -5.56 -12.66 4.96
C ALA A 113 -5.55 -13.15 3.51
N GLY A 114 -5.02 -12.33 2.59
CA GLY A 114 -4.82 -12.74 1.20
C GLY A 114 -3.85 -13.91 1.08
N PHE A 115 -2.75 -13.92 1.85
CA PHE A 115 -1.83 -15.05 1.89
C PHE A 115 -2.47 -16.29 2.52
N ALA A 116 -3.22 -16.14 3.61
CA ALA A 116 -3.99 -17.25 4.20
C ALA A 116 -4.98 -17.85 3.18
N ALA A 117 -5.72 -17.00 2.44
CA ALA A 117 -6.63 -17.45 1.38
C ALA A 117 -5.89 -18.19 0.25
N SER A 118 -4.69 -17.73 -0.13
CA SER A 118 -3.92 -18.32 -1.23
C SER A 118 -3.48 -19.75 -0.96
N ILE A 119 -3.30 -20.12 0.30
CA ILE A 119 -2.84 -21.48 0.71
C ILE A 119 -3.97 -22.37 1.24
N PHE A 120 -5.09 -21.78 1.69
CA PHE A 120 -6.23 -22.54 2.20
C PHE A 120 -6.85 -23.39 1.07
N TYR A 121 -6.92 -24.70 1.25
CA TYR A 121 -7.31 -25.68 0.21
C TYR A 121 -6.60 -25.50 -1.15
N ARG A 122 -5.38 -24.95 -1.18
CA ARG A 122 -4.56 -24.58 -2.34
C ARG A 122 -5.10 -23.37 -3.11
N GLY A 123 -5.81 -22.49 -2.43
CA GLY A 123 -6.35 -21.25 -2.93
C GLY A 123 -7.87 -21.19 -2.91
N ILE A 124 -8.41 -20.23 -2.16
CA ILE A 124 -9.81 -19.84 -2.18
C ILE A 124 -9.91 -18.36 -2.60
N PRO A 125 -11.03 -17.92 -3.20
CA PRO A 125 -11.20 -16.51 -3.54
C PRO A 125 -11.27 -15.63 -2.29
N PHE A 126 -10.89 -14.35 -2.45
CA PHE A 126 -11.03 -13.37 -1.39
C PHE A 126 -11.48 -12.00 -1.92
N ILE A 127 -12.06 -11.20 -1.04
CA ILE A 127 -12.46 -9.80 -1.23
C ILE A 127 -11.63 -8.96 -0.28
N GLN A 128 -11.16 -7.79 -0.71
CA GLN A 128 -10.52 -6.82 0.16
C GLN A 128 -11.45 -5.65 0.48
N ILE A 129 -11.50 -5.27 1.75
CA ILE A 129 -12.15 -4.06 2.25
C ILE A 129 -11.06 -3.26 2.99
N PRO A 130 -10.30 -2.42 2.26
CA PRO A 130 -9.20 -1.64 2.82
C PRO A 130 -9.71 -0.54 3.75
N THR A 131 -8.99 -0.26 4.86
CA THR A 131 -9.40 0.72 5.87
C THR A 131 -8.35 1.80 6.19
N THR A 132 -7.20 1.80 5.53
CA THR A 132 -6.19 2.88 5.63
C THR A 132 -5.99 3.53 4.27
N VAL A 133 -5.45 4.76 4.23
CA VAL A 133 -5.17 5.43 2.95
C VAL A 133 -4.26 4.57 2.08
N VAL A 134 -3.13 4.06 2.64
CA VAL A 134 -2.21 3.17 1.90
C VAL A 134 -2.94 1.96 1.31
N SER A 135 -3.83 1.33 2.09
CA SER A 135 -4.55 0.16 1.57
C SER A 135 -5.62 0.52 0.54
N LEU A 136 -6.27 1.69 0.66
CA LEU A 136 -7.25 2.16 -0.32
C LEU A 136 -6.63 2.47 -1.69
N VAL A 137 -5.41 3.05 -1.71
CA VAL A 137 -4.80 3.55 -2.95
C VAL A 137 -3.69 2.67 -3.49
N ASP A 138 -3.13 1.78 -2.67
CA ASP A 138 -1.93 1.03 -3.03
C ASP A 138 -2.03 -0.47 -2.70
N SER A 139 -1.88 -0.90 -1.45
CA SER A 139 -1.63 -2.32 -1.13
C SER A 139 -2.76 -3.29 -1.52
N SER A 140 -4.03 -2.85 -1.63
CA SER A 140 -5.14 -3.70 -2.08
C SER A 140 -5.12 -4.04 -3.57
N VAL A 141 -4.25 -3.40 -4.37
CA VAL A 141 -4.18 -3.59 -5.82
C VAL A 141 -2.88 -4.29 -6.21
N GLY A 142 -2.99 -5.35 -7.03
CA GLY A 142 -1.84 -6.04 -7.61
C GLY A 142 -1.49 -7.37 -7.00
N GLY A 143 -2.33 -7.88 -6.08
CA GLY A 143 -2.32 -9.26 -5.60
C GLY A 143 -1.08 -9.69 -4.81
N LYS A 144 -0.18 -8.78 -4.44
CA LYS A 144 0.92 -9.11 -3.52
C LYS A 144 0.33 -9.40 -2.15
N THR A 145 0.51 -10.62 -1.68
CA THR A 145 0.10 -11.06 -0.35
C THR A 145 1.27 -11.75 0.32
N GLY A 146 1.40 -11.63 1.64
CA GLY A 146 2.55 -12.21 2.29
C GLY A 146 2.71 -11.83 3.74
N ILE A 147 3.79 -12.33 4.31
CA ILE A 147 4.16 -12.18 5.71
C ILE A 147 5.63 -11.81 5.85
N ASN A 148 5.98 -11.39 7.05
CA ASN A 148 7.33 -11.06 7.43
C ASN A 148 8.04 -12.28 8.02
N THR A 149 9.36 -12.27 7.94
CA THR A 149 10.26 -13.20 8.63
C THR A 149 11.29 -12.43 9.45
N PRO A 150 12.04 -13.08 10.34
CA PRO A 150 13.13 -12.41 11.05
C PRO A 150 14.17 -11.74 10.11
N GLU A 151 14.33 -12.26 8.90
CA GLU A 151 15.27 -11.76 7.90
C GLU A 151 14.79 -10.50 7.20
N GLY A 152 13.45 -10.27 7.13
CA GLY A 152 12.91 -9.06 6.49
C GLY A 152 11.40 -9.09 6.25
N LYS A 153 10.89 -7.93 5.83
CA LYS A 153 9.47 -7.74 5.49
C LYS A 153 9.13 -8.37 4.14
N ASN A 154 7.93 -8.96 4.05
CA ASN A 154 7.31 -9.42 2.80
C ASN A 154 8.13 -10.44 1.98
N LEU A 155 9.02 -11.20 2.62
CA LEU A 155 9.88 -12.17 1.93
C LEU A 155 9.16 -13.48 1.58
N VAL A 156 8.08 -13.79 2.28
CA VAL A 156 7.27 -15.00 2.05
C VAL A 156 5.85 -14.61 1.67
N GLY A 157 5.39 -15.05 0.52
CA GLY A 157 4.05 -14.69 0.04
C GLY A 157 3.73 -15.26 -1.33
N THR A 158 2.60 -14.82 -1.86
CA THR A 158 2.08 -15.24 -3.17
C THR A 158 1.52 -14.04 -3.93
N PHE A 159 1.46 -14.14 -5.25
CA PHE A 159 0.57 -13.30 -6.06
C PHE A 159 -0.81 -13.95 -6.05
N HIS A 160 -1.72 -13.42 -5.24
CA HIS A 160 -3.11 -13.87 -5.15
C HIS A 160 -4.04 -12.68 -5.32
N GLN A 161 -4.68 -12.58 -6.51
CA GLN A 161 -5.52 -11.44 -6.85
C GLN A 161 -6.86 -11.52 -6.10
N PRO A 162 -7.36 -10.41 -5.52
CA PRO A 162 -8.71 -10.37 -4.98
C PRO A 162 -9.74 -10.51 -6.10
N ARG A 163 -10.94 -10.97 -5.78
CA ARG A 163 -12.08 -10.97 -6.72
C ARG A 163 -12.78 -9.63 -6.79
N LEU A 164 -12.60 -8.82 -5.75
CA LEU A 164 -13.19 -7.49 -5.62
C LEU A 164 -12.43 -6.71 -4.55
N VAL A 165 -12.31 -5.41 -4.73
CA VAL A 165 -11.90 -4.47 -3.69
C VAL A 165 -13.06 -3.49 -3.46
N LEU A 166 -13.50 -3.35 -2.21
CA LEU A 166 -14.52 -2.39 -1.78
C LEU A 166 -13.85 -1.27 -1.00
N ALA A 167 -13.58 -0.18 -1.67
CA ALA A 167 -12.90 0.99 -1.14
C ALA A 167 -13.93 2.04 -0.66
N ASP A 168 -14.21 2.05 0.63
CA ASP A 168 -15.15 2.97 1.26
C ASP A 168 -14.41 4.13 1.94
N PRO A 169 -14.47 5.36 1.40
CA PRO A 169 -13.80 6.50 2.02
C PRO A 169 -14.32 6.86 3.42
N GLU A 170 -15.52 6.44 3.82
CA GLU A 170 -16.06 6.72 5.17
C GLU A 170 -15.22 6.09 6.27
N VAL A 171 -14.52 4.97 6.00
CA VAL A 171 -13.65 4.33 6.99
C VAL A 171 -12.48 5.24 7.42
N LEU A 172 -12.12 6.21 6.58
CA LEU A 172 -11.06 7.16 6.88
C LEU A 172 -11.41 8.15 7.98
N GLU A 173 -12.71 8.34 8.29
CA GLU A 173 -13.15 9.22 9.37
C GLU A 173 -12.67 8.73 10.75
N SER A 174 -12.55 7.42 10.95
CA SER A 174 -12.02 6.83 12.19
C SER A 174 -10.51 6.68 12.22
N LEU A 175 -9.83 6.87 11.08
CA LEU A 175 -8.39 6.68 10.99
C LEU A 175 -7.65 7.78 11.74
N PRO A 176 -6.71 7.49 12.66
CA PRO A 176 -5.92 8.49 13.33
C PRO A 176 -5.18 9.40 12.34
N LYS A 177 -4.99 10.68 12.71
CA LYS A 177 -4.41 11.69 11.82
C LYS A 177 -3.04 11.27 11.25
N ARG A 178 -2.15 10.70 12.08
CA ARG A 178 -0.81 10.26 11.66
C ARG A 178 -0.90 9.16 10.60
N GLU A 179 -1.79 8.15 10.80
CA GLU A 179 -2.02 7.05 9.87
C GLU A 179 -2.74 7.52 8.59
N PHE A 180 -3.57 8.56 8.69
CA PHE A 180 -4.17 9.21 7.52
C PHE A 180 -3.12 9.95 6.70
N ASN A 181 -2.31 10.77 7.35
CA ASN A 181 -1.30 11.60 6.70
C ASN A 181 -0.22 10.76 6.00
N GLU A 182 0.27 9.68 6.66
CA GLU A 182 1.34 8.85 6.11
C GLU A 182 0.95 8.23 4.75
N GLY A 183 -0.33 7.91 4.56
CA GLY A 183 -0.80 7.36 3.30
C GLY A 183 -0.70 8.34 2.12
N PHE A 184 -0.61 9.64 2.37
CA PHE A 184 -0.43 10.64 1.31
C PHE A 184 0.96 10.61 0.68
N ALA A 185 1.95 10.00 1.31
CA ALA A 185 3.24 9.75 0.66
C ALA A 185 3.06 8.92 -0.64
N GLU A 186 2.21 7.89 -0.60
CA GLU A 186 1.89 7.05 -1.75
C GLU A 186 1.07 7.79 -2.82
N ILE A 187 0.10 8.61 -2.39
CA ILE A 187 -0.71 9.43 -3.29
C ILE A 187 0.18 10.44 -4.03
N ILE A 188 1.08 11.12 -3.31
CA ILE A 188 2.04 12.08 -3.87
C ILE A 188 3.01 11.36 -4.80
N LYS A 189 3.51 10.18 -4.42
CA LYS A 189 4.35 9.35 -5.28
C LYS A 189 3.65 9.02 -6.61
N HIS A 190 2.42 8.53 -6.57
CA HIS A 190 1.67 8.19 -7.78
C HIS A 190 1.47 9.40 -8.70
N ALA A 191 1.11 10.56 -8.12
CA ALA A 191 1.00 11.82 -8.87
C ALA A 191 2.33 12.19 -9.53
N THR A 192 3.42 12.11 -8.77
CA THR A 192 4.77 12.47 -9.23
C THR A 192 5.24 11.59 -10.39
N ILE A 193 4.96 10.29 -10.35
CA ILE A 193 5.46 9.36 -11.39
C ILE A 193 4.55 9.25 -12.61
N ARG A 194 3.24 9.61 -12.53
CA ARG A 194 2.28 9.30 -13.60
C ARG A 194 1.22 10.36 -13.89
N ASP A 195 0.85 11.21 -12.94
CA ASP A 195 -0.28 12.13 -13.11
C ASP A 195 -0.10 13.43 -12.32
N ALA A 196 0.75 14.32 -12.82
CA ALA A 196 1.01 15.62 -12.19
C ALA A 196 -0.26 16.47 -12.02
N ALA A 197 -1.30 16.26 -12.84
CA ALA A 197 -2.57 16.96 -12.71
C ALA A 197 -3.34 16.61 -11.42
N MET A 198 -2.86 15.64 -10.63
CA MET A 198 -3.40 15.36 -9.29
C MET A 198 -2.86 16.31 -8.21
N LEU A 199 -1.71 16.96 -8.39
CA LEU A 199 -1.05 17.74 -7.33
C LEU A 199 -1.96 18.80 -6.71
N PRO A 200 -2.76 19.60 -7.46
CA PRO A 200 -3.70 20.54 -6.86
C PRO A 200 -4.81 19.86 -6.05
N ALA A 201 -5.31 18.72 -6.51
CA ALA A 201 -6.35 17.95 -5.79
C ALA A 201 -5.80 17.36 -4.49
N ILE A 202 -4.53 16.95 -4.47
CA ILE A 202 -3.83 16.49 -3.25
C ILE A 202 -3.73 17.64 -2.24
N ALA A 203 -3.36 18.85 -2.66
CA ALA A 203 -3.33 20.01 -1.78
C ALA A 203 -4.72 20.31 -1.18
N ALA A 204 -5.76 20.30 -2.01
CA ALA A 204 -7.14 20.55 -1.57
C ALA A 204 -7.67 19.48 -0.61
N ALA A 205 -7.22 18.22 -0.74
CA ALA A 205 -7.62 17.11 0.12
C ALA A 205 -7.18 17.26 1.58
N ALA A 206 -6.15 18.08 1.87
CA ALA A 206 -5.67 18.31 3.24
C ALA A 206 -6.73 18.94 4.16
N THR A 207 -7.69 19.67 3.59
CA THR A 207 -8.79 20.33 4.34
C THR A 207 -10.17 19.79 3.97
N ALA A 208 -10.26 18.90 3.01
CA ALA A 208 -11.52 18.30 2.58
C ALA A 208 -12.04 17.25 3.60
N PRO A 209 -13.35 17.02 3.67
CA PRO A 209 -13.88 15.89 4.41
C PRO A 209 -13.32 14.57 3.86
N ARG A 210 -12.83 13.69 4.73
CA ARG A 210 -12.17 12.43 4.32
C ARG A 210 -13.07 11.54 3.45
N ARG A 211 -14.37 11.49 3.74
CA ARG A 211 -15.38 10.76 2.94
C ARG A 211 -15.56 11.28 1.51
N SER A 212 -15.07 12.48 1.19
CA SER A 212 -15.16 13.06 -0.16
C SER A 212 -13.99 12.70 -1.08
N LEU A 213 -13.05 11.85 -0.63
CA LEU A 213 -11.82 11.53 -1.35
C LEU A 213 -12.00 10.47 -2.47
N SER A 214 -13.23 10.08 -2.81
CA SER A 214 -13.51 9.03 -3.82
C SER A 214 -12.79 9.26 -5.15
N ASP A 215 -12.81 10.46 -5.69
CA ASP A 215 -12.15 10.78 -6.98
C ASP A 215 -10.62 10.68 -6.88
N LEU A 216 -10.05 11.18 -5.78
CA LEU A 216 -8.60 11.11 -5.55
C LEU A 216 -8.15 9.64 -5.39
N ILE A 217 -8.89 8.83 -4.64
CA ILE A 217 -8.65 7.39 -4.48
C ILE A 217 -8.75 6.70 -5.84
N ALA A 218 -9.80 6.99 -6.62
CA ALA A 218 -10.01 6.37 -7.93
C ALA A 218 -8.87 6.67 -8.92
N ARG A 219 -8.37 7.91 -8.97
CA ARG A 219 -7.22 8.27 -9.81
C ARG A 219 -5.95 7.52 -9.40
N ASN A 220 -5.68 7.41 -8.10
CA ASN A 220 -4.54 6.64 -7.59
C ASN A 220 -4.65 5.15 -7.93
N VAL A 221 -5.81 4.55 -7.68
CA VAL A 221 -6.10 3.16 -8.02
C VAL A 221 -5.93 2.92 -9.51
N ALA A 222 -6.40 3.85 -10.36
CA ALA A 222 -6.26 3.74 -11.82
C ALA A 222 -4.80 3.73 -12.28
N ILE A 223 -3.94 4.57 -11.68
CA ILE A 223 -2.50 4.58 -11.95
C ILE A 223 -1.89 3.21 -11.62
N LYS A 224 -2.16 2.70 -10.43
CA LYS A 224 -1.62 1.41 -10.01
C LYS A 224 -2.19 0.25 -10.83
N ALA A 225 -3.49 0.25 -11.10
CA ALA A 225 -4.15 -0.75 -11.93
C ALA A 225 -3.56 -0.83 -13.34
N ALA A 226 -3.27 0.31 -13.96
CA ALA A 226 -2.62 0.36 -15.28
C ALA A 226 -1.23 -0.28 -15.26
N ILE A 227 -0.41 0.04 -14.26
CA ILE A 227 0.95 -0.52 -14.12
C ILE A 227 0.89 -2.03 -13.84
N VAL A 228 0.01 -2.46 -12.95
CA VAL A 228 -0.19 -3.88 -12.60
C VAL A 228 -0.70 -4.67 -13.78
N SER A 229 -1.68 -4.14 -14.54
CA SER A 229 -2.22 -4.81 -15.73
C SER A 229 -1.16 -5.00 -16.82
N ALA A 230 -0.20 -4.08 -16.92
CA ALA A 230 0.89 -4.20 -17.89
C ALA A 230 2.01 -5.17 -17.43
N ASP A 231 2.20 -5.36 -16.13
CA ASP A 231 3.30 -6.15 -15.53
C ASP A 231 2.86 -6.86 -14.23
N GLU A 232 1.96 -7.83 -14.34
CA GLU A 232 1.33 -8.51 -13.20
C GLU A 232 2.34 -9.12 -12.21
N PHE A 233 3.38 -9.79 -12.71
CA PHE A 233 4.36 -10.54 -11.91
C PHE A 233 5.73 -9.86 -11.76
N GLU A 234 5.85 -8.57 -12.07
CA GLU A 234 7.11 -7.79 -12.00
C GLU A 234 8.25 -8.34 -12.88
N THR A 235 7.91 -8.97 -13.98
CA THR A 235 8.88 -9.58 -14.91
C THR A 235 9.32 -8.64 -16.02
N LYS A 236 8.53 -7.59 -16.32
CA LYS A 236 8.80 -6.62 -17.39
C LYS A 236 9.49 -5.35 -16.90
N GLY A 237 9.60 -5.17 -15.59
CA GLY A 237 10.24 -4.02 -14.96
C GLY A 237 9.40 -2.74 -14.89
N LEU A 238 8.14 -2.76 -15.35
CA LEU A 238 7.25 -1.58 -15.29
C LEU A 238 6.81 -1.26 -13.86
N ARG A 239 6.57 -2.28 -13.03
CA ARG A 239 6.25 -2.09 -11.62
C ARG A 239 7.39 -1.46 -10.82
N ALA A 240 8.62 -1.49 -11.34
CA ALA A 240 9.74 -0.82 -10.71
C ALA A 240 9.52 0.69 -10.56
N LEU A 241 8.71 1.33 -11.42
CA LEU A 241 8.36 2.74 -11.32
C LEU A 241 7.65 3.10 -10.00
N LEU A 242 6.88 2.16 -9.45
CA LEU A 242 6.21 2.32 -8.14
C LEU A 242 7.22 2.42 -6.98
N ASN A 243 8.50 2.09 -7.21
CA ASN A 243 9.55 2.20 -6.21
C ASN A 243 10.23 3.59 -6.18
N PHE A 244 9.65 4.64 -6.77
CA PHE A 244 10.15 6.00 -6.59
C PHE A 244 10.21 6.35 -5.10
N GLY A 245 11.38 6.76 -4.61
CA GLY A 245 11.65 6.98 -3.18
C GLY A 245 11.87 5.72 -2.33
N HIS A 246 11.47 4.54 -2.78
CA HIS A 246 11.45 3.33 -1.96
C HIS A 246 12.83 2.73 -1.67
N THR A 247 13.85 2.98 -2.49
CA THR A 247 15.18 2.40 -2.26
C THR A 247 15.80 2.91 -0.96
N ILE A 248 15.77 4.23 -0.74
CA ILE A 248 16.24 4.85 0.50
C ILE A 248 15.16 4.76 1.59
N GLY A 249 13.89 4.95 1.23
CA GLY A 249 12.77 4.86 2.18
C GLY A 249 12.68 3.53 2.92
N HIS A 250 12.79 2.38 2.24
CA HIS A 250 12.80 1.06 2.88
C HIS A 250 14.03 0.84 3.77
N ALA A 251 15.19 1.38 3.38
CA ALA A 251 16.37 1.31 4.25
C ALA A 251 16.14 2.10 5.55
N ILE A 252 15.55 3.28 5.47
CA ILE A 252 15.17 4.10 6.64
C ILE A 252 14.12 3.36 7.48
N GLU A 253 13.04 2.86 6.89
CA GLU A 253 11.98 2.11 7.57
C GLU A 253 12.53 0.92 8.35
N SER A 254 13.39 0.11 7.70
CA SER A 254 13.97 -1.07 8.33
C SER A 254 15.05 -0.77 9.37
N SER A 255 15.62 0.44 9.36
CA SER A 255 16.65 0.88 10.29
C SER A 255 16.10 1.60 11.52
N ALA A 256 14.94 2.25 11.40
CA ALA A 256 14.30 2.95 12.52
C ALA A 256 13.69 2.02 13.58
N GLY A 257 13.56 0.73 13.27
CA GLY A 257 12.85 -0.21 14.15
C GLY A 257 11.33 -0.23 13.90
N TYR A 258 10.71 -1.35 14.27
CA TYR A 258 9.26 -1.53 14.06
C TYR A 258 8.44 -0.53 14.89
N GLY A 259 7.67 0.33 14.23
CA GLY A 259 6.71 1.25 14.83
C GLY A 259 7.23 2.64 15.18
N GLU A 260 8.51 2.93 15.01
CA GLU A 260 9.04 4.29 15.20
C GLU A 260 8.65 5.22 14.05
N LEU A 261 8.82 4.75 12.81
CA LEU A 261 8.32 5.42 11.61
C LEU A 261 7.26 4.55 10.94
N PHE A 262 6.18 5.15 10.49
CA PHE A 262 5.25 4.50 9.58
C PHE A 262 5.84 4.43 8.17
N HIS A 263 5.30 3.52 7.35
CA HIS A 263 5.77 3.30 5.99
C HIS A 263 5.84 4.61 5.18
N GLY A 264 4.75 5.36 5.11
CA GLY A 264 4.70 6.61 4.35
C GLY A 264 5.59 7.72 4.91
N GLU A 265 5.87 7.71 6.23
CA GLU A 265 6.85 8.63 6.83
C GLU A 265 8.27 8.33 6.33
N ALA A 266 8.65 7.06 6.26
CA ALA A 266 9.94 6.65 5.70
C ALA A 266 10.00 6.90 4.18
N ILE A 267 8.89 6.65 3.46
CA ILE A 267 8.80 6.93 2.02
C ILE A 267 8.89 8.43 1.74
N SER A 268 8.36 9.30 2.59
CA SER A 268 8.52 10.76 2.45
C SER A 268 9.99 11.18 2.39
N LEU A 269 10.81 10.66 3.31
CA LEU A 269 12.27 10.87 3.29
C LEU A 269 12.88 10.32 2.00
N GLY A 270 12.49 9.11 1.62
CA GLY A 270 12.93 8.51 0.37
C GLY A 270 12.53 9.31 -0.88
N LEU A 271 11.33 9.90 -0.89
CA LEU A 271 10.88 10.77 -1.97
C LEU A 271 11.74 12.04 -2.06
N ARG A 272 12.04 12.70 -0.93
CA ARG A 272 12.95 13.85 -0.92
C ARG A 272 14.32 13.51 -1.49
N ALA A 273 14.88 12.36 -1.11
CA ALA A 273 16.16 11.88 -1.67
C ALA A 273 16.06 11.60 -3.18
N ALA A 274 14.96 10.97 -3.62
CA ALA A 274 14.75 10.67 -5.04
C ALA A 274 14.53 11.93 -5.89
N LEU A 275 13.89 12.96 -5.35
CA LEU A 275 13.74 14.27 -5.97
C LEU A 275 15.13 14.94 -6.14
N PHE A 276 15.95 14.97 -5.09
CA PHE A 276 17.32 15.48 -5.15
C PHE A 276 18.16 14.77 -6.24
N LEU A 277 18.07 13.45 -6.32
CA LEU A 277 18.73 12.68 -7.37
C LEU A 277 18.15 12.98 -8.76
N SER A 278 16.84 13.23 -8.86
CA SER A 278 16.18 13.57 -10.12
C SER A 278 16.60 14.95 -10.64
N GLU A 279 16.79 15.91 -9.76
CA GLU A 279 17.35 17.23 -10.14
C GLU A 279 18.74 17.10 -10.73
N ARG A 280 19.62 16.27 -10.12
CA ARG A 280 21.01 16.11 -10.53
C ARG A 280 21.21 15.25 -11.78
N HIS A 281 20.37 14.21 -11.96
CA HIS A 281 20.61 13.17 -12.96
C HIS A 281 19.51 13.03 -14.01
N ALA A 282 18.35 13.67 -13.83
CA ALA A 282 17.22 13.58 -14.77
C ALA A 282 16.76 14.97 -15.27
N GLY A 283 17.29 16.06 -14.72
CA GLY A 283 16.94 17.42 -15.14
C GLY A 283 15.59 17.91 -14.57
N LEU A 284 15.12 17.31 -13.46
CA LEU A 284 13.93 17.80 -12.76
C LEU A 284 14.12 19.27 -12.35
N ASP A 285 13.15 20.11 -12.69
CA ASP A 285 13.12 21.52 -12.25
C ASP A 285 13.07 21.60 -10.72
N PRO A 286 14.00 22.32 -10.06
CA PRO A 286 13.97 22.54 -8.62
C PRO A 286 12.65 23.09 -8.09
N ALA A 287 11.95 23.95 -8.86
CA ALA A 287 10.65 24.47 -8.46
C ALA A 287 9.58 23.36 -8.43
N ALA A 288 9.60 22.44 -9.39
CA ALA A 288 8.70 21.29 -9.40
C ALA A 288 9.02 20.31 -8.27
N SER A 289 10.32 20.06 -8.00
CA SER A 289 10.77 19.28 -6.84
C SER A 289 10.27 19.89 -5.53
N ARG A 290 10.39 21.21 -5.40
CA ARG A 290 9.92 21.95 -4.24
C ARG A 290 8.41 21.81 -4.04
N GLN A 291 7.61 21.95 -5.07
CA GLN A 291 6.16 21.79 -5.01
C GLN A 291 5.77 20.41 -4.44
N ILE A 292 6.48 19.34 -4.80
CA ILE A 292 6.25 18.00 -4.29
C ILE A 292 6.62 17.92 -2.80
N GLN A 293 7.75 18.51 -2.39
CA GLN A 293 8.17 18.55 -0.98
C GLN A 293 7.20 19.37 -0.12
N ASP A 294 6.65 20.46 -0.64
CA ASP A 294 5.63 21.27 0.05
C ASP A 294 4.35 20.46 0.31
N LEU A 295 3.95 19.57 -0.60
CA LEU A 295 2.84 18.64 -0.37
C LEU A 295 3.16 17.63 0.73
N LEU A 296 4.37 17.06 0.77
CA LEU A 296 4.78 16.18 1.85
C LEU A 296 4.74 16.91 3.20
N HIS A 297 5.21 18.14 3.25
CA HIS A 297 5.15 18.99 4.43
C HIS A 297 3.72 19.33 4.87
N LEU A 298 2.84 19.64 3.91
CA LEU A 298 1.41 19.91 4.15
C LEU A 298 0.73 18.76 4.93
N TYR A 299 1.11 17.52 4.63
CA TYR A 299 0.66 16.34 5.34
C TYR A 299 1.49 16.00 6.57
N GLN A 300 2.35 16.92 7.04
CA GLN A 300 3.17 16.75 8.24
C GLN A 300 4.08 15.51 8.17
N LEU A 301 4.49 15.13 6.98
CA LEU A 301 5.41 14.03 6.75
C LEU A 301 6.85 14.49 6.99
N PRO A 302 7.73 13.64 7.54
CA PRO A 302 9.11 14.02 7.81
C PRO A 302 9.88 14.26 6.51
N LEU A 303 10.63 15.36 6.48
CA LEU A 303 11.53 15.73 5.39
C LEU A 303 13.00 15.75 5.83
N VAL A 304 13.27 15.66 7.12
CA VAL A 304 14.62 15.66 7.68
C VAL A 304 14.92 14.33 8.37
N LEU A 305 16.00 13.68 7.95
CA LEU A 305 16.44 12.41 8.51
C LEU A 305 17.02 12.61 9.91
N SER A 306 16.54 11.82 10.86
CA SER A 306 17.07 11.85 12.24
C SER A 306 18.56 11.52 12.29
N PRO A 307 19.38 12.29 13.04
CA PRO A 307 20.78 11.98 13.24
C PRO A 307 21.01 10.66 14.01
N ALA A 308 19.98 10.13 14.66
CA ALA A 308 20.05 8.84 15.37
C ALA A 308 20.17 7.63 14.44
N LEU A 309 19.93 7.79 13.12
CA LEU A 309 20.10 6.74 12.12
C LEU A 309 21.45 6.90 11.40
N PRO A 310 22.49 6.09 11.69
CA PRO A 310 23.80 6.21 11.07
C PRO A 310 23.74 5.81 9.58
N ASP A 311 24.53 6.51 8.75
CA ASP A 311 24.60 6.25 7.31
C ASP A 311 25.06 4.81 7.02
N SER A 312 26.02 4.28 7.80
CA SER A 312 26.52 2.91 7.67
C SER A 312 25.40 1.86 7.78
N VAL A 313 24.43 2.08 8.66
CA VAL A 313 23.27 1.18 8.84
C VAL A 313 22.36 1.26 7.62
N LEU A 314 22.12 2.46 7.08
CA LEU A 314 21.32 2.65 5.88
C LEU A 314 21.96 1.95 4.66
N PHE A 315 23.28 2.11 4.46
CA PHE A 315 24.01 1.43 3.39
C PHE A 315 23.97 -0.09 3.54
N GLU A 316 24.12 -0.63 4.76
CA GLU A 316 24.02 -2.08 5.00
C GLU A 316 22.62 -2.62 4.63
N LYS A 317 21.56 -1.89 4.99
CA LYS A 317 20.19 -2.29 4.65
C LYS A 317 19.94 -2.23 3.14
N MET A 318 20.41 -1.17 2.46
CA MET A 318 20.30 -1.07 1.01
C MET A 318 21.05 -2.18 0.29
N ALA A 319 22.25 -2.55 0.76
CA ALA A 319 23.04 -3.61 0.15
C ALA A 319 22.37 -5.00 0.20
N ARG A 320 21.47 -5.23 1.17
CA ARG A 320 20.69 -6.46 1.29
C ARG A 320 19.41 -6.48 0.41
N ASP A 321 19.02 -5.35 -0.14
CA ASP A 321 17.87 -5.28 -1.07
C ASP A 321 18.28 -5.91 -2.42
N LYS A 322 17.39 -6.74 -3.01
CA LYS A 322 17.56 -7.39 -4.32
C LYS A 322 17.84 -6.41 -5.47
N LYS A 323 17.68 -5.09 -5.25
CA LYS A 323 17.99 -4.04 -6.22
C LYS A 323 19.49 -3.83 -6.47
N PHE A 324 20.35 -4.43 -5.62
CA PHE A 324 21.82 -4.45 -5.78
C PHE A 324 22.31 -5.67 -6.59
N GLU A 325 21.57 -6.09 -7.61
CA GLU A 325 21.98 -7.17 -8.48
C GLU A 325 23.15 -6.74 -9.39
N HIS A 326 24.24 -7.50 -9.34
CA HIS A 326 25.42 -7.33 -10.23
C HIS A 326 26.13 -5.99 -10.16
N GLY A 327 26.10 -5.30 -9.00
CA GLY A 327 26.83 -4.05 -8.79
C GLY A 327 26.17 -2.80 -9.41
N ALA A 328 24.99 -2.91 -10.01
CA ALA A 328 24.20 -1.79 -10.50
C ALA A 328 22.98 -1.55 -9.63
N ILE A 329 22.84 -0.33 -9.15
CA ILE A 329 21.68 0.10 -8.36
C ILE A 329 20.62 0.61 -9.32
N ARG A 330 19.39 0.07 -9.19
CA ARG A 330 18.23 0.56 -9.97
C ARG A 330 17.49 1.62 -9.18
N PHE A 331 17.54 2.84 -9.65
CA PHE A 331 16.78 3.95 -9.09
C PHE A 331 15.68 4.41 -10.04
N VAL A 332 14.56 4.83 -9.49
CA VAL A 332 13.53 5.53 -10.27
C VAL A 332 13.81 7.03 -10.17
N LEU A 333 13.86 7.68 -11.30
CA LEU A 333 14.06 9.13 -11.43
C LEU A 333 12.89 9.75 -12.20
N VAL A 334 12.64 11.03 -11.95
CA VAL A 334 11.56 11.81 -12.53
C VAL A 334 12.16 13.02 -13.24
N PRO A 335 12.17 13.09 -14.59
CA PRO A 335 12.62 14.26 -15.32
C PRO A 335 11.65 15.45 -15.22
N GLN A 336 10.36 15.15 -15.06
CA GLN A 336 9.28 16.11 -14.79
C GLN A 336 8.14 15.40 -14.07
N PRO A 337 7.34 16.09 -13.25
CA PRO A 337 6.18 15.48 -12.61
C PRO A 337 5.22 14.85 -13.63
N GLY A 338 4.78 13.63 -13.37
CA GLY A 338 3.96 12.82 -14.26
C GLY A 338 4.74 11.86 -15.15
N GLU A 339 6.07 11.93 -15.17
CA GLU A 339 6.93 11.08 -15.97
C GLU A 339 8.06 10.48 -15.11
N ALA A 340 8.25 9.17 -15.18
CA ALA A 340 9.30 8.47 -14.44
C ALA A 340 9.97 7.39 -15.29
N HIS A 341 11.25 7.15 -15.02
CA HIS A 341 12.01 6.08 -15.65
C HIS A 341 12.96 5.41 -14.65
N VAL A 342 13.39 4.19 -14.96
CA VAL A 342 14.40 3.48 -14.19
C VAL A 342 15.78 3.84 -14.69
N SER A 343 16.65 4.34 -13.81
CA SER A 343 18.06 4.65 -14.08
C SER A 343 18.99 3.62 -13.43
N LYS A 344 20.11 3.33 -14.09
CA LYS A 344 21.25 2.55 -13.57
C LYS A 344 22.49 3.41 -13.38
N ALA A 345 22.38 4.72 -13.60
CA ALA A 345 23.49 5.65 -13.56
C ALA A 345 23.82 6.16 -12.14
N ILE A 346 22.97 5.87 -11.15
CA ILE A 346 23.17 6.31 -9.77
C ILE A 346 24.28 5.51 -9.11
N THR A 347 25.27 6.23 -8.60
CA THR A 347 26.45 5.67 -7.94
C THR A 347 26.26 5.60 -6.41
N PRO A 348 27.09 4.82 -5.70
CA PRO A 348 27.11 4.87 -4.23
C PRO A 348 27.39 6.27 -3.65
N GLN A 349 28.17 7.11 -4.36
CA GLN A 349 28.44 8.49 -3.94
C GLN A 349 27.19 9.36 -4.06
N ASP A 350 26.42 9.21 -5.15
CA ASP A 350 25.14 9.93 -5.30
C ASP A 350 24.15 9.59 -4.18
N ILE A 351 24.14 8.33 -3.73
CA ILE A 351 23.31 7.90 -2.59
C ILE A 351 23.81 8.55 -1.30
N ALA A 352 25.13 8.61 -1.08
CA ALA A 352 25.71 9.26 0.09
C ALA A 352 25.36 10.75 0.11
N ASP A 353 25.46 11.43 -1.03
CA ASP A 353 25.07 12.83 -1.20
C ASP A 353 23.56 13.04 -0.92
N ALA A 354 22.70 12.13 -1.39
CA ALA A 354 21.27 12.19 -1.12
C ALA A 354 20.95 11.98 0.36
N ILE A 355 21.63 11.07 1.04
CA ILE A 355 21.47 10.86 2.50
C ILE A 355 21.97 12.10 3.27
N ALA A 356 23.10 12.68 2.87
CA ALA A 356 23.60 13.93 3.46
C ALA A 356 22.59 15.07 3.28
N HIS A 357 22.01 15.21 2.08
CA HIS A 357 20.98 16.19 1.80
C HIS A 357 19.72 15.99 2.68
N LEU A 358 19.34 14.75 3.02
CA LEU A 358 18.22 14.50 3.95
C LEU A 358 18.46 15.02 5.36
N ARG A 359 19.72 15.27 5.77
CA ARG A 359 20.06 15.82 7.10
C ARG A 359 20.04 17.34 7.14
N GLU A 360 20.04 17.99 5.99
CA GLU A 360 19.92 19.42 5.88
C GLU A 360 18.54 19.89 6.35
N PRO A 361 18.45 21.00 7.10
CA PRO A 361 17.17 21.60 7.44
C PRO A 361 16.32 21.83 6.19
N TRP A 362 15.06 21.44 6.27
CA TRP A 362 14.10 21.80 5.26
C TRP A 362 13.33 23.05 5.72
N SER A 363 13.20 24.04 4.86
CA SER A 363 12.44 25.28 5.17
C SER A 363 11.44 25.57 4.05
N ALA A 364 10.24 26.02 4.40
CA ALA A 364 9.22 26.43 3.44
C ALA A 364 9.57 27.74 2.69
N GLU A 365 10.60 28.46 3.14
CA GLU A 365 10.93 29.83 2.72
C GLU A 365 12.14 29.93 1.79
N SER A 366 12.52 28.92 1.05
CA SER A 366 13.68 29.01 0.13
C SER A 366 13.25 28.96 -1.34
#